data_f97f33e83e0e0031e043207ff315c680
#
_entry.id   f97f33e83e0e0031e043207ff315c680
#
_cell.length_a   1.000
_cell.length_b   1.000
_cell.length_c   1.000
_cell.angle_alpha   90.00
_cell.angle_beta   90.00
_cell.angle_gamma   90.00
#
_symmetry.space_group_name_H-M   'P 1'
#
loop_
_entity.id
_entity.type
_entity.pdbx_description
1 polymer ?
#
loop_
_entity_poly.entity_id
_entity_poly.type
_entity_poly.pdbx_seq_one_letter_code
_entity_poly.pdbx_strand_id
1 'polypeptide(L)'
;MDDLLSRELADLAALHRLAPLMSEYLPNTAHELRPAALAAVVDEVLLGSRTVLVECGCGASSVVLARLLARRGFGHLLSVEHDERTAAFVASQLRREGLGHVARVVHAPLAPHPAALGNAHWYHPQLVHDEVSAFVERYGLVDALLVDGPLLGDARYPALPVLRGVLAPGAAVLVDDAERPDEQTVLVRWAEEFALRFRTTPRTSLATANALD
;
A
#
# COMPACT_ATOMS: atom_id res chain seq x y z
N MET A 1 -19.38 13.63 17.20
CA MET A 1 -19.13 12.61 18.26
C MET A 1 -19.44 11.20 17.76
N ASP A 2 -20.51 10.99 16.98
CA ASP A 2 -20.88 9.65 16.48
C ASP A 2 -19.91 9.07 15.43
N ASP A 3 -19.29 9.90 14.57
CA ASP A 3 -18.40 9.41 13.50
C ASP A 3 -17.07 8.87 14.08
N LEU A 4 -16.45 9.57 15.03
CA LEU A 4 -15.22 9.11 15.67
C LEU A 4 -15.44 7.79 16.41
N LEU A 5 -16.49 7.71 17.23
CA LEU A 5 -16.83 6.46 17.94
C LEU A 5 -17.09 5.30 16.97
N SER A 6 -17.78 5.59 15.87
CA SER A 6 -18.06 4.59 14.83
C SER A 6 -16.79 4.05 14.18
N ARG A 7 -15.79 4.90 13.98
CA ARG A 7 -14.47 4.49 13.44
C ARG A 7 -13.68 3.67 14.45
N GLU A 8 -13.64 4.09 15.71
CA GLU A 8 -12.95 3.32 16.76
C GLU A 8 -13.58 1.93 16.95
N LEU A 9 -14.90 1.82 16.88
CA LEU A 9 -15.58 0.52 16.91
C LEU A 9 -15.27 -0.33 15.67
N ALA A 10 -15.13 0.29 14.49
CA ALA A 10 -14.73 -0.41 13.27
C ALA A 10 -13.29 -0.95 13.39
N ASP A 11 -12.36 -0.17 13.96
CA ASP A 11 -10.99 -0.61 14.21
C ASP A 11 -10.93 -1.77 15.21
N LEU A 12 -11.69 -1.72 16.31
CA LEU A 12 -11.77 -2.84 17.26
C LEU A 12 -12.31 -4.12 16.60
N ALA A 13 -13.36 -4.00 15.80
CA ALA A 13 -13.90 -5.14 15.06
C ALA A 13 -12.90 -5.67 14.03
N ALA A 14 -12.15 -4.78 13.36
CA ALA A 14 -11.13 -5.16 12.41
C ALA A 14 -9.95 -5.88 13.07
N LEU A 15 -9.49 -5.43 14.23
CA LEU A 15 -8.45 -6.12 15.01
C LEU A 15 -8.84 -7.56 15.33
N HIS A 16 -10.11 -7.80 15.69
CA HIS A 16 -10.61 -9.16 15.91
C HIS A 16 -10.55 -10.01 14.63
N ARG A 17 -10.91 -9.43 13.48
CA ARG A 17 -10.83 -10.12 12.17
C ARG A 17 -9.40 -10.38 11.73
N LEU A 18 -8.48 -9.45 12.01
CA LEU A 18 -7.05 -9.57 11.70
C LEU A 18 -6.30 -10.50 12.66
N ALA A 19 -6.88 -10.84 13.82
CA ALA A 19 -6.23 -11.66 14.83
C ALA A 19 -5.56 -12.93 14.29
N PRO A 20 -6.13 -13.67 13.33
CA PRO A 20 -5.46 -14.83 12.72
C PRO A 20 -4.13 -14.48 12.03
N LEU A 21 -3.92 -13.23 11.59
CA LEU A 21 -2.70 -12.77 10.93
C LEU A 21 -1.73 -12.06 11.91
N MET A 22 -2.11 -11.92 13.18
CA MET A 22 -1.31 -11.24 14.21
C MET A 22 -0.59 -12.27 15.07
N SER A 23 0.65 -12.66 14.67
CA SER A 23 1.45 -13.65 15.39
C SER A 23 2.41 -13.03 16.39
N GLU A 24 2.94 -11.84 16.10
CA GLU A 24 3.83 -11.06 16.97
C GLU A 24 3.33 -9.63 17.08
N TYR A 25 3.78 -8.93 18.13
CA TYR A 25 3.52 -7.50 18.29
C TYR A 25 4.14 -6.73 17.13
N LEU A 26 3.35 -5.90 16.49
CA LEU A 26 3.79 -4.93 15.51
C LEU A 26 3.60 -3.53 16.09
N PRO A 27 4.59 -2.63 15.97
CA PRO A 27 4.40 -1.23 16.34
C PRO A 27 3.22 -0.65 15.58
N ASN A 28 2.43 0.16 16.27
CA ASN A 28 1.36 0.94 15.67
C ASN A 28 1.70 2.42 15.87
N THR A 29 2.19 3.05 14.83
CA THR A 29 2.54 4.47 14.83
C THR A 29 1.35 5.30 14.32
N ALA A 30 1.43 6.63 14.44
CA ALA A 30 0.40 7.52 13.92
C ALA A 30 0.31 7.53 12.38
N HIS A 31 1.22 6.83 11.71
CA HIS A 31 1.34 6.78 10.25
C HIS A 31 1.05 5.40 9.66
N GLU A 32 0.60 4.47 10.49
CA GLU A 32 0.22 3.13 10.03
C GLU A 32 -1.23 3.14 9.53
N LEU A 33 -1.53 2.26 8.60
CA LEU A 33 -2.93 2.00 8.23
C LEU A 33 -3.75 1.68 9.47
N ARG A 34 -4.89 2.33 9.61
CA ARG A 34 -5.86 1.98 10.65
C ARG A 34 -6.31 0.53 10.51
N PRO A 35 -6.58 -0.18 11.60
CA PRO A 35 -6.99 -1.60 11.53
C PRO A 35 -8.15 -1.87 10.58
N ALA A 36 -9.14 -0.98 10.50
CA ALA A 36 -10.26 -1.11 9.57
C ALA A 36 -9.82 -0.99 8.10
N ALA A 37 -8.89 -0.09 7.79
CA ALA A 37 -8.31 0.05 6.46
C ALA A 37 -7.49 -1.20 6.09
N LEU A 38 -6.61 -1.65 7.00
CA LEU A 38 -5.83 -2.87 6.79
C LEU A 38 -6.72 -4.11 6.56
N ALA A 39 -7.81 -4.26 7.32
CA ALA A 39 -8.76 -5.34 7.10
C ALA A 39 -9.43 -5.24 5.72
N ALA A 40 -9.75 -4.04 5.24
CA ALA A 40 -10.31 -3.84 3.91
C ALA A 40 -9.28 -4.17 2.80
N VAL A 41 -8.00 -3.85 3.00
CA VAL A 41 -6.91 -4.28 2.08
C VAL A 41 -6.81 -5.80 2.05
N VAL A 42 -6.84 -6.47 3.20
CA VAL A 42 -6.82 -7.94 3.30
C VAL A 42 -8.03 -8.55 2.58
N ASP A 43 -9.22 -7.97 2.75
CA ASP A 43 -10.43 -8.41 2.05
C ASP A 43 -10.28 -8.27 0.53
N GLU A 44 -9.75 -7.14 0.03
CA GLU A 44 -9.50 -6.95 -1.41
C GLU A 44 -8.50 -7.98 -1.95
N VAL A 45 -7.42 -8.25 -1.21
CA VAL A 45 -6.42 -9.26 -1.62
C VAL A 45 -7.05 -10.65 -1.69
N LEU A 46 -7.93 -11.00 -0.76
CA LEU A 46 -8.59 -12.30 -0.72
C LEU A 46 -9.71 -12.42 -1.77
N LEU A 47 -10.65 -11.48 -1.79
CA LEU A 47 -11.83 -11.53 -2.64
C LEU A 47 -11.50 -11.23 -4.11
N GLY A 48 -10.55 -10.32 -4.34
CA GLY A 48 -10.01 -10.02 -5.67
C GLY A 48 -8.99 -11.04 -6.17
N SER A 49 -8.64 -12.05 -5.34
CA SER A 49 -7.62 -13.08 -5.66
C SER A 49 -6.27 -12.48 -6.05
N ARG A 50 -5.89 -11.33 -5.44
CA ARG A 50 -4.66 -10.60 -5.76
C ARG A 50 -3.43 -11.42 -5.36
N THR A 51 -2.39 -11.37 -6.20
CA THR A 51 -1.18 -12.20 -6.06
C THR A 51 0.13 -11.46 -6.22
N VAL A 52 0.15 -10.36 -6.97
CA VAL A 52 1.35 -9.55 -7.19
C VAL A 52 1.08 -8.14 -6.68
N LEU A 53 1.57 -7.88 -5.48
CA LEU A 53 1.27 -6.66 -4.74
C LEU A 53 2.47 -5.71 -4.73
N VAL A 54 2.23 -4.44 -4.97
CA VAL A 54 3.20 -3.35 -4.70
C VAL A 54 2.60 -2.41 -3.66
N GLU A 55 3.41 -2.02 -2.70
CA GLU A 55 3.05 -1.11 -1.62
C GLU A 55 4.02 0.08 -1.60
N CYS A 56 3.49 1.29 -1.64
CA CYS A 56 4.21 2.53 -1.41
C CYS A 56 4.04 2.94 0.06
N GLY A 57 5.14 2.95 0.81
CA GLY A 57 5.17 2.94 2.26
C GLY A 57 5.31 1.50 2.77
N CYS A 58 5.90 1.30 3.95
CA CYS A 58 5.92 0.00 4.60
C CYS A 58 5.68 0.15 6.11
N GLY A 59 5.14 -0.90 6.71
CA GLY A 59 4.84 -0.91 8.14
C GLY A 59 4.23 -2.23 8.60
N ALA A 60 3.29 -2.14 9.51
CA ALA A 60 2.52 -3.30 9.96
C ALA A 60 1.73 -3.95 8.81
N SER A 61 1.26 -3.16 7.84
CA SER A 61 0.57 -3.62 6.63
C SER A 61 1.41 -4.63 5.84
N SER A 62 2.68 -4.30 5.57
CA SER A 62 3.62 -5.18 4.86
C SER A 62 3.77 -6.54 5.53
N VAL A 63 3.90 -6.56 6.87
CA VAL A 63 4.07 -7.80 7.62
C VAL A 63 2.78 -8.63 7.63
N VAL A 64 1.62 -7.99 7.81
CA VAL A 64 0.31 -8.67 7.80
C VAL A 64 0.01 -9.24 6.42
N LEU A 65 0.26 -8.48 5.35
CA LEU A 65 0.10 -8.96 3.97
C LEU A 65 1.07 -10.10 3.66
N ALA A 66 2.33 -10.02 4.09
CA ALA A 66 3.28 -11.11 3.93
C ALA A 66 2.83 -12.41 4.65
N ARG A 67 2.29 -12.30 5.87
CA ARG A 67 1.71 -13.43 6.61
C ARG A 67 0.52 -14.02 5.88
N LEU A 68 -0.35 -13.17 5.31
CA LEU A 68 -1.47 -13.61 4.49
C LEU A 68 -0.99 -14.41 3.28
N LEU A 69 -0.06 -13.87 2.49
CA LEU A 69 0.46 -14.51 1.28
C LEU A 69 1.18 -15.83 1.61
N ALA A 70 1.98 -15.87 2.68
CA ALA A 70 2.64 -17.09 3.14
C ALA A 70 1.63 -18.18 3.53
N ARG A 71 0.53 -17.82 4.23
CA ARG A 71 -0.54 -18.77 4.57
C ARG A 71 -1.31 -19.29 3.36
N ARG A 72 -1.47 -18.45 2.34
CA ARG A 72 -2.07 -18.87 1.07
C ARG A 72 -1.17 -19.81 0.27
N GLY A 73 0.15 -19.77 0.55
CA GLY A 73 1.16 -20.52 -0.20
C GLY A 73 1.48 -19.95 -1.59
N PHE A 74 0.96 -18.78 -1.93
CA PHE A 74 1.22 -18.09 -3.20
C PHE A 74 1.01 -16.58 -3.07
N GLY A 75 1.61 -15.85 -4.00
CA GLY A 75 1.60 -14.40 -4.08
C GLY A 75 2.87 -13.76 -3.52
N HIS A 76 3.14 -12.53 -3.95
CA HIS A 76 4.35 -11.80 -3.61
C HIS A 76 4.05 -10.32 -3.36
N LEU A 77 4.78 -9.72 -2.43
CA LEU A 77 4.70 -8.31 -2.07
C LEU A 77 6.06 -7.63 -2.23
N LEU A 78 6.06 -6.49 -2.89
CA LEU A 78 7.16 -5.54 -2.88
C LEU A 78 6.70 -4.25 -2.19
N SER A 79 7.33 -3.87 -1.08
CA SER A 79 7.09 -2.59 -0.41
C SER A 79 8.27 -1.65 -0.66
N VAL A 80 7.97 -0.39 -1.01
CA VAL A 80 8.96 0.68 -1.23
C VAL A 80 8.85 1.68 -0.10
N GLU A 81 9.96 1.97 0.59
CA GLU A 81 9.97 2.82 1.77
C GLU A 81 11.11 3.84 1.72
N HIS A 82 10.83 5.08 2.13
CA HIS A 82 11.81 6.16 2.12
C HIS A 82 12.58 6.31 3.44
N ASP A 83 11.97 5.95 4.56
CA ASP A 83 12.63 5.98 5.86
C ASP A 83 13.46 4.72 6.07
N GLU A 84 14.77 4.90 6.22
CA GLU A 84 15.72 3.81 6.36
C GLU A 84 15.44 2.95 7.60
N ARG A 85 15.02 3.56 8.70
CA ARG A 85 14.77 2.85 9.97
C ARG A 85 13.52 1.98 9.84
N THR A 86 12.47 2.52 9.26
CA THR A 86 11.23 1.79 9.00
C THR A 86 11.47 0.64 8.04
N ALA A 87 12.16 0.89 6.92
CA ALA A 87 12.53 -0.15 5.96
C ALA A 87 13.37 -1.27 6.62
N ALA A 88 14.39 -0.91 7.40
CA ALA A 88 15.24 -1.87 8.10
C ALA A 88 14.46 -2.68 9.14
N PHE A 89 13.55 -2.04 9.90
CA PHE A 89 12.70 -2.71 10.88
C PHE A 89 11.81 -3.74 10.21
N VAL A 90 11.03 -3.35 9.18
CA VAL A 90 10.11 -4.26 8.49
C VAL A 90 10.88 -5.40 7.80
N ALA A 91 11.99 -5.09 7.11
CA ALA A 91 12.84 -6.12 6.50
C ALA A 91 13.40 -7.12 7.54
N SER A 92 13.75 -6.63 8.75
CA SER A 92 14.18 -7.50 9.85
C SER A 92 13.04 -8.38 10.36
N GLN A 93 11.85 -7.82 10.50
CA GLN A 93 10.65 -8.57 10.91
C GLN A 93 10.32 -9.68 9.90
N LEU A 94 10.31 -9.36 8.61
CA LEU A 94 10.07 -10.35 7.54
C LEU A 94 11.09 -11.50 7.59
N ARG A 95 12.39 -11.18 7.79
CA ARG A 95 13.43 -12.22 7.92
C ARG A 95 13.22 -13.07 9.16
N ARG A 96 12.92 -12.46 10.32
CA ARG A 96 12.72 -13.17 11.60
C ARG A 96 11.55 -14.14 11.53
N GLU A 97 10.50 -13.80 10.80
CA GLU A 97 9.33 -14.64 10.60
C GLU A 97 9.45 -15.60 9.40
N GLY A 98 10.59 -15.61 8.68
CA GLY A 98 10.79 -16.47 7.52
C GLY A 98 9.94 -16.06 6.29
N LEU A 99 9.45 -14.81 6.24
CA LEU A 99 8.55 -14.30 5.20
C LEU A 99 9.27 -13.74 3.97
N GLY A 100 10.61 -13.74 3.96
CA GLY A 100 11.41 -13.20 2.84
C GLY A 100 11.21 -13.91 1.50
N HIS A 101 10.53 -15.05 1.48
CA HIS A 101 10.18 -15.75 0.25
C HIS A 101 8.91 -15.21 -0.42
N VAL A 102 8.06 -14.47 0.30
CA VAL A 102 6.83 -13.86 -0.22
C VAL A 102 6.86 -12.34 -0.21
N ALA A 103 7.68 -11.71 0.62
CA ALA A 103 7.69 -10.25 0.73
C ALA A 103 9.11 -9.68 0.83
N ARG A 104 9.31 -8.51 0.23
CA ARG A 104 10.57 -7.76 0.26
C ARG A 104 10.29 -6.27 0.44
N VAL A 105 11.15 -5.61 1.23
CA VAL A 105 11.15 -4.15 1.38
C VAL A 105 12.38 -3.58 0.67
N VAL A 106 12.18 -2.50 -0.06
CA VAL A 106 13.21 -1.71 -0.71
C VAL A 106 13.28 -0.34 -0.06
N HIS A 107 14.46 0.02 0.46
CA HIS A 107 14.72 1.38 0.89
C HIS A 107 15.02 2.24 -0.33
N ALA A 108 14.15 3.21 -0.61
CA ALA A 108 14.26 4.18 -1.70
C ALA A 108 14.10 5.60 -1.14
N PRO A 109 15.20 6.29 -0.78
CA PRO A 109 15.15 7.65 -0.25
C PRO A 109 14.36 8.60 -1.16
N LEU A 110 13.73 9.62 -0.58
CA LEU A 110 13.04 10.64 -1.37
C LEU A 110 14.03 11.45 -2.23
N ALA A 111 13.66 11.67 -3.45
CA ALA A 111 14.41 12.46 -4.42
C ALA A 111 13.45 13.28 -5.30
N PRO A 112 13.94 14.36 -5.97
CA PRO A 112 13.17 15.00 -7.03
C PRO A 112 12.71 13.97 -8.06
N HIS A 113 11.43 14.01 -8.43
CA HIS A 113 10.88 13.03 -9.35
C HIS A 113 10.13 13.71 -10.51
N PRO A 114 10.38 13.32 -11.78
CA PRO A 114 9.78 14.00 -12.95
C PRO A 114 8.25 13.91 -12.99
N ALA A 115 7.65 12.89 -12.35
CA ALA A 115 6.20 12.77 -12.24
C ALA A 115 5.62 13.49 -11.01
N ALA A 116 6.45 14.08 -10.13
CA ALA A 116 5.96 14.77 -8.96
C ALA A 116 5.29 16.10 -9.31
N LEU A 117 4.30 16.50 -8.54
CA LEU A 117 3.64 17.79 -8.69
C LEU A 117 4.51 18.90 -8.08
N GLY A 118 4.69 19.98 -8.80
CA GLY A 118 5.50 21.12 -8.33
C GLY A 118 6.93 20.71 -7.97
N ASN A 119 7.33 20.97 -6.73
CA ASN A 119 8.65 20.61 -6.19
C ASN A 119 8.59 19.41 -5.22
N ALA A 120 7.54 18.62 -5.27
CA ALA A 120 7.42 17.46 -4.40
C ALA A 120 8.50 16.42 -4.73
N HIS A 121 8.88 15.66 -3.70
CA HIS A 121 9.80 14.54 -3.82
C HIS A 121 9.01 13.25 -3.77
N TRP A 122 9.53 12.24 -4.45
CA TRP A 122 9.02 10.88 -4.36
C TRP A 122 10.19 9.90 -4.19
N TYR A 123 9.92 8.63 -4.10
CA TYR A 123 10.97 7.62 -4.01
C TYR A 123 11.97 7.75 -5.16
N HIS A 124 13.23 7.46 -4.91
CA HIS A 124 14.32 7.61 -5.87
C HIS A 124 13.99 6.91 -7.20
N PRO A 125 13.91 7.64 -8.34
CA PRO A 125 13.33 7.14 -9.60
C PRO A 125 13.98 5.85 -10.08
N GLN A 126 15.32 5.80 -10.11
CA GLN A 126 16.04 4.65 -10.64
C GLN A 126 15.88 3.43 -9.75
N LEU A 127 15.91 3.59 -8.42
CA LEU A 127 15.73 2.47 -7.48
C LEU A 127 14.34 1.86 -7.63
N VAL A 128 13.29 2.68 -7.70
CA VAL A 128 11.93 2.18 -7.91
C VAL A 128 11.81 1.48 -9.25
N HIS A 129 12.33 2.08 -10.32
CA HIS A 129 12.29 1.50 -11.65
C HIS A 129 12.95 0.12 -11.68
N ASP A 130 14.18 0.00 -11.19
CA ASP A 130 14.95 -1.25 -11.25
C ASP A 130 14.29 -2.34 -10.41
N GLU A 131 13.85 -2.01 -9.19
CA GLU A 131 13.29 -2.97 -8.26
C GLU A 131 11.89 -3.44 -8.67
N VAL A 132 11.05 -2.53 -9.15
CA VAL A 132 9.72 -2.89 -9.66
C VAL A 132 9.83 -3.68 -10.97
N SER A 133 10.73 -3.29 -11.87
CA SER A 133 10.94 -4.02 -13.12
C SER A 133 11.40 -5.45 -12.88
N ALA A 134 12.38 -5.66 -12.00
CA ALA A 134 12.84 -6.98 -11.61
C ALA A 134 11.74 -7.81 -10.92
N PHE A 135 10.89 -7.14 -10.12
CA PHE A 135 9.77 -7.79 -9.46
C PHE A 135 8.70 -8.26 -10.45
N VAL A 136 8.33 -7.40 -11.39
CA VAL A 136 7.33 -7.71 -12.43
C VAL A 136 7.86 -8.76 -13.43
N GLU A 137 9.13 -8.69 -13.80
CA GLU A 137 9.77 -9.71 -14.64
C GLU A 137 9.68 -11.11 -14.00
N ARG A 138 9.82 -11.15 -12.68
CA ARG A 138 9.81 -12.43 -11.94
C ARG A 138 8.43 -12.98 -11.65
N TYR A 139 7.46 -12.11 -11.32
CA TYR A 139 6.17 -12.51 -10.74
C TYR A 139 4.96 -12.13 -11.60
N GLY A 140 5.14 -11.33 -12.65
CA GLY A 140 4.06 -10.84 -13.50
C GLY A 140 3.58 -9.43 -13.13
N LEU A 141 2.59 -8.95 -13.86
CA LEU A 141 2.01 -7.63 -13.66
C LEU A 141 1.38 -7.48 -12.26
N VAL A 142 1.46 -6.26 -11.72
CA VAL A 142 0.92 -5.92 -10.40
C VAL A 142 -0.60 -5.91 -10.44
N ASP A 143 -1.24 -6.72 -9.63
CA ASP A 143 -2.70 -6.82 -9.54
C ASP A 143 -3.31 -6.10 -8.32
N ALA A 144 -2.46 -5.61 -7.39
CA ALA A 144 -2.86 -4.68 -6.34
C ALA A 144 -1.74 -3.67 -6.03
N LEU A 145 -2.07 -2.39 -6.06
CA LEU A 145 -1.21 -1.28 -5.67
C LEU A 145 -1.80 -0.63 -4.42
N LEU A 146 -1.07 -0.70 -3.30
CA LEU A 146 -1.40 0.02 -2.06
C LEU A 146 -0.54 1.28 -1.95
N VAL A 147 -1.16 2.44 -1.78
CA VAL A 147 -0.49 3.74 -1.65
C VAL A 147 -0.77 4.30 -0.26
N ASP A 148 0.22 4.19 0.62
CA ASP A 148 0.21 4.70 1.99
C ASP A 148 1.39 5.65 2.27
N GLY A 149 2.26 5.85 1.32
CA GLY A 149 3.43 6.73 1.41
C GLY A 149 3.80 7.36 0.07
N PRO A 150 4.67 8.39 0.10
CA PRO A 150 5.19 9.11 1.27
C PRO A 150 4.15 10.04 1.91
N LEU A 151 4.44 10.51 3.14
CA LEU A 151 3.45 11.20 4.00
C LEU A 151 3.29 12.71 3.77
N LEU A 152 3.92 13.32 2.79
CA LEU A 152 3.98 14.78 2.65
C LEU A 152 3.16 15.29 1.47
N GLY A 153 2.07 15.99 1.74
CA GLY A 153 1.29 16.74 0.75
C GLY A 153 0.87 15.86 -0.43
N ASP A 154 1.00 16.40 -1.64
CA ASP A 154 0.73 15.70 -2.91
C ASP A 154 1.84 14.70 -3.33
N ALA A 155 2.72 14.33 -2.40
CA ALA A 155 3.84 13.41 -2.65
C ALA A 155 3.41 12.00 -3.06
N ARG A 156 2.16 11.60 -2.81
CA ARG A 156 1.62 10.30 -3.27
C ARG A 156 1.23 10.29 -4.76
N TYR A 157 1.06 11.47 -5.37
CA TYR A 157 0.65 11.57 -6.77
C TYR A 157 1.51 10.73 -7.75
N PRO A 158 2.86 10.69 -7.66
CA PRO A 158 3.66 9.92 -8.62
C PRO A 158 3.40 8.41 -8.63
N ALA A 159 2.81 7.85 -7.57
CA ALA A 159 2.61 6.40 -7.46
C ALA A 159 1.89 5.82 -8.69
N LEU A 160 0.77 6.41 -9.09
CA LEU A 160 0.01 5.89 -10.23
C LEU A 160 0.67 6.19 -11.58
N PRO A 161 1.08 7.42 -11.94
CA PRO A 161 1.78 7.69 -13.20
C PRO A 161 3.03 6.82 -13.41
N VAL A 162 3.79 6.55 -12.34
CA VAL A 162 5.02 5.76 -12.41
C VAL A 162 4.73 4.27 -12.55
N LEU A 163 3.77 3.75 -11.78
CA LEU A 163 3.52 2.31 -11.69
C LEU A 163 2.46 1.82 -12.68
N ARG A 164 1.68 2.72 -13.29
CA ARG A 164 0.60 2.36 -14.20
C ARG A 164 1.00 1.37 -15.29
N GLY A 165 2.18 1.55 -15.88
CA GLY A 165 2.67 0.70 -16.98
C GLY A 165 2.94 -0.76 -16.60
N VAL A 166 2.95 -1.05 -15.30
CA VAL A 166 3.17 -2.40 -14.76
C VAL A 166 1.93 -2.96 -14.03
N LEU A 167 0.82 -2.23 -14.02
CA LEU A 167 -0.44 -2.73 -13.46
C LEU A 167 -1.11 -3.70 -14.44
N ALA A 168 -1.65 -4.78 -13.90
CA ALA A 168 -2.52 -5.69 -14.64
C ALA A 168 -3.86 -5.02 -14.98
N PRO A 169 -4.53 -5.43 -16.06
CA PRO A 169 -5.92 -5.06 -16.31
C PRO A 169 -6.79 -5.41 -15.10
N GLY A 170 -7.61 -4.46 -14.64
CA GLY A 170 -8.45 -4.63 -13.45
C GLY A 170 -7.69 -4.66 -12.12
N ALA A 171 -6.41 -4.25 -12.09
CA ALA A 171 -5.64 -4.14 -10.84
C ALA A 171 -6.34 -3.23 -9.83
N ALA A 172 -6.34 -3.61 -8.56
CA ALA A 172 -6.86 -2.76 -7.51
C ALA A 172 -5.84 -1.66 -7.16
N VAL A 173 -6.30 -0.41 -7.11
CA VAL A 173 -5.54 0.74 -6.58
C VAL A 173 -6.19 1.16 -5.27
N LEU A 174 -5.47 1.00 -4.18
CA LEU A 174 -5.92 1.27 -2.82
C LEU A 174 -5.09 2.44 -2.27
N VAL A 175 -5.76 3.45 -1.72
CA VAL A 175 -5.11 4.67 -1.23
C VAL A 175 -5.58 4.93 0.20
N ASP A 176 -4.65 4.96 1.14
CA ASP A 176 -4.97 5.34 2.51
C ASP A 176 -5.05 6.85 2.69
N ASP A 177 -5.56 7.28 3.84
CA ASP A 177 -5.75 8.69 4.19
C ASP A 177 -6.62 9.48 3.19
N ALA A 178 -7.47 8.82 2.43
CA ALA A 178 -8.30 9.41 1.36
C ALA A 178 -9.20 10.59 1.81
N GLU A 179 -9.29 10.83 3.10
CA GLU A 179 -10.04 11.96 3.69
C GLU A 179 -9.18 13.24 3.82
N ARG A 180 -7.85 13.11 3.74
CA ARG A 180 -6.97 14.28 3.84
C ARG A 180 -7.14 15.14 2.58
N PRO A 181 -7.14 16.47 2.71
CA PRO A 181 -7.34 17.36 1.55
C PRO A 181 -6.32 17.13 0.41
N ASP A 182 -5.07 16.86 0.77
CA ASP A 182 -4.02 16.61 -0.22
C ASP A 182 -4.28 15.32 -0.98
N GLU A 183 -4.66 14.25 -0.27
CA GLU A 183 -5.02 12.97 -0.90
C GLU A 183 -6.28 13.07 -1.77
N GLN A 184 -7.26 13.84 -1.35
CA GLN A 184 -8.45 14.12 -2.18
C GLN A 184 -8.05 14.80 -3.50
N THR A 185 -7.09 15.72 -3.45
CA THR A 185 -6.56 16.36 -4.66
C THR A 185 -5.88 15.34 -5.58
N VAL A 186 -5.09 14.43 -5.01
CA VAL A 186 -4.44 13.33 -5.76
C VAL A 186 -5.50 12.41 -6.40
N LEU A 187 -6.51 11.99 -5.63
CA LEU A 187 -7.56 11.09 -6.10
C LEU A 187 -8.39 11.72 -7.24
N VAL A 188 -8.71 13.03 -7.14
CA VAL A 188 -9.42 13.75 -8.21
C VAL A 188 -8.57 13.78 -9.49
N ARG A 189 -7.29 14.10 -9.39
CA ARG A 189 -6.38 14.10 -10.55
C ARG A 189 -6.27 12.73 -11.19
N TRP A 190 -6.07 11.69 -10.40
CA TRP A 190 -6.00 10.32 -10.92
C TRP A 190 -7.32 9.89 -11.57
N ALA A 191 -8.46 10.30 -11.00
CA ALA A 191 -9.76 10.01 -11.59
C ALA A 191 -9.92 10.67 -12.98
N GLU A 192 -9.46 11.92 -13.13
CA GLU A 192 -9.53 12.67 -14.40
C GLU A 192 -8.50 12.16 -15.42
N GLU A 193 -7.23 12.00 -15.00
CA GLU A 193 -6.13 11.67 -15.91
C GLU A 193 -6.13 10.21 -16.37
N PHE A 194 -6.59 9.30 -15.51
CA PHE A 194 -6.55 7.85 -15.76
C PHE A 194 -7.93 7.19 -15.84
N ALA A 195 -9.00 8.00 -15.87
CA ALA A 195 -10.40 7.54 -15.94
C ALA A 195 -10.79 6.57 -14.80
N LEU A 196 -10.18 6.70 -13.62
CA LEU A 196 -10.46 5.86 -12.46
C LEU A 196 -11.70 6.34 -11.71
N ARG A 197 -12.40 5.40 -11.06
CA ARG A 197 -13.53 5.71 -10.19
C ARG A 197 -13.23 5.20 -8.77
N PHE A 198 -12.78 6.12 -7.92
CA PHE A 198 -12.53 5.81 -6.53
C PHE A 198 -13.81 5.68 -5.72
N ARG A 199 -13.85 4.70 -4.84
CA ARG A 199 -14.92 4.49 -3.85
C ARG A 199 -14.27 4.45 -2.48
N THR A 200 -14.76 5.26 -1.55
CA THR A 200 -14.28 5.22 -0.16
C THR A 200 -14.96 4.06 0.56
N THR A 201 -14.16 3.25 1.23
CA THR A 201 -14.68 2.18 2.09
C THR A 201 -15.26 2.80 3.37
N PRO A 202 -16.54 2.54 3.70
CA PRO A 202 -17.16 3.15 4.88
C PRO A 202 -16.38 2.87 6.17
N ARG A 203 -16.26 3.88 7.03
CA ARG A 203 -15.59 3.82 8.33
C ARG A 203 -14.09 3.52 8.28
N THR A 204 -13.50 3.62 7.11
CA THR A 204 -12.05 3.58 6.90
C THR A 204 -11.59 4.88 6.26
N SER A 205 -10.29 5.11 6.21
CA SER A 205 -9.68 6.18 5.40
C SER A 205 -9.33 5.70 3.99
N LEU A 206 -9.72 4.48 3.60
CA LEU A 206 -9.30 3.83 2.37
C LEU A 206 -10.21 4.18 1.19
N ALA A 207 -9.62 4.66 0.10
CA ALA A 207 -10.25 4.74 -1.21
C ALA A 207 -9.74 3.62 -2.12
N THR A 208 -10.63 3.05 -2.93
CA THR A 208 -10.31 1.94 -3.83
C THR A 208 -10.86 2.21 -5.23
N ALA A 209 -10.06 1.95 -6.24
CA ALA A 209 -10.46 1.92 -7.64
C ALA A 209 -9.86 0.69 -8.32
N ASN A 210 -10.42 0.29 -9.47
CA ASN A 210 -9.82 -0.71 -10.33
C ASN A 210 -9.22 0.00 -11.55
N ALA A 211 -7.98 -0.35 -11.90
CA ALA A 211 -7.38 0.09 -13.15
C ALA A 211 -8.26 -0.38 -14.30
N LEU A 212 -8.57 0.53 -15.22
CA LEU A 212 -9.33 0.19 -16.41
C LEU A 212 -8.46 -0.60 -17.39
N ASP A 213 -9.11 -1.46 -18.14
CA ASP A 213 -8.52 -2.26 -19.23
C ASP A 213 -7.97 -1.37 -20.36
#